data_fb1e7f85f62e12200aa2cf47fdda1e9e
#
_entry.id   fb1e7f85f62e12200aa2cf47fdda1e9e
#
_cell.length_a   1.000
_cell.length_b   1.000
_cell.length_c   1.000
_cell.angle_alpha   90.00
_cell.angle_beta   90.00
_cell.angle_gamma   90.00
#
_symmetry.space_group_name_H-M   'P 1'
#
loop_
_entity.id
_entity.type
_entity.pdbx_description
1 polymer ?
#
loop_
_entity_poly.entity_id
_entity_poly.type
_entity_poly.pdbx_seq_one_letter_code
_entity_poly.pdbx_strand_id
1 'polypeptide(L)'
;MISLLMIADDFTGALDSGVQFAKAGLKVRVVTDLNYELENAGDDTQVLVFDTESRHMDAKEAYNRVYQIARKGAMYGVKYIFKKTDSGLRGNLGSELQAILDATEEAVMPFFPSFPKMKRITKEGIHYIDGIKVQDSVFGADPFEPVKLSYIPDIIGLQSKADVKTIKLSEKFTGDEKGIVVFDAMTDEDLSARASTLFKMGKLNIMSGCAGLASIIPDVISLKGKINDSFSIETDGMLVVCGSVNAVTKAQIKYAENNGFTKQGLTPREKTNRDFWSTEDGLKSYDKIEAAYRQNNLFIIDSNDPEDSSETKEYMKSERMNLSETEDTRITCGTYKKTLKDWRYQSSCCYRWRYSCWSPK
;
A
#
# COMPACT_ATOMS: atom_id res chain seq x y z
N MET A 1 -6.37 10.66 -20.88
CA MET A 1 -7.58 9.86 -20.53
C MET A 1 -7.16 8.68 -19.68
N ILE A 2 -7.83 8.45 -18.53
CA ILE A 2 -7.54 7.36 -17.60
C ILE A 2 -7.87 6.02 -18.24
N SER A 3 -6.87 5.18 -18.43
CA SER A 3 -7.04 3.82 -18.99
C SER A 3 -7.28 2.77 -17.90
N LEU A 4 -6.68 2.99 -16.72
CA LEU A 4 -6.81 2.09 -15.56
C LEU A 4 -7.04 2.87 -14.28
N LEU A 5 -8.05 2.46 -13.52
CA LEU A 5 -8.34 2.91 -12.16
C LEU A 5 -7.89 1.81 -11.19
N MET A 6 -6.96 2.14 -10.31
CA MET A 6 -6.54 1.25 -9.23
C MET A 6 -7.14 1.71 -7.90
N ILE A 7 -7.63 0.77 -7.11
CA ILE A 7 -8.23 1.02 -5.79
C ILE A 7 -7.44 0.18 -4.77
N ALA A 8 -6.63 0.83 -3.96
CA ALA A 8 -5.76 0.19 -2.97
C ALA A 8 -6.30 0.37 -1.56
N ASP A 9 -6.14 -0.66 -0.74
CA ASP A 9 -6.59 -0.70 0.66
C ASP A 9 -5.68 0.07 1.62
N ASP A 10 -4.43 0.33 1.21
CA ASP A 10 -3.46 1.12 1.97
C ASP A 10 -2.52 1.92 1.06
N PHE A 11 -1.93 2.97 1.64
CA PHE A 11 -1.05 3.88 0.91
C PHE A 11 0.23 3.20 0.38
N THR A 12 0.82 2.29 1.15
CA THR A 12 2.00 1.54 0.71
C THR A 12 1.69 0.70 -0.52
N GLY A 13 0.55 -0.01 -0.50
CA GLY A 13 0.09 -0.81 -1.63
C GLY A 13 -0.24 0.03 -2.86
N ALA A 14 -0.80 1.24 -2.66
CA ALA A 14 -1.05 2.19 -3.74
C ALA A 14 0.25 2.59 -4.45
N LEU A 15 1.29 2.90 -3.68
CA LEU A 15 2.61 3.27 -4.22
C LEU A 15 3.34 2.07 -4.84
N ASP A 16 3.40 0.94 -4.12
CA ASP A 16 4.11 -0.27 -4.54
C ASP A 16 3.56 -0.82 -5.87
N SER A 17 2.24 -0.78 -6.03
CA SER A 17 1.61 -1.21 -7.28
C SER A 17 1.62 -0.10 -8.35
N GLY A 18 1.42 1.15 -7.96
CA GLY A 18 1.47 2.30 -8.87
C GLY A 18 2.83 2.42 -9.58
N VAL A 19 3.93 2.18 -8.86
CA VAL A 19 5.28 2.24 -9.44
C VAL A 19 5.51 1.17 -10.53
N GLN A 20 4.80 0.04 -10.52
CA GLN A 20 4.94 -0.97 -11.58
C GLN A 20 4.45 -0.42 -12.92
N PHE A 21 3.36 0.35 -12.91
CA PHE A 21 2.87 1.04 -14.11
C PHE A 21 3.79 2.20 -14.54
N ALA A 22 4.33 2.94 -13.57
CA ALA A 22 5.31 4.00 -13.87
C ALA A 22 6.58 3.44 -14.51
N LYS A 23 7.07 2.27 -14.09
CA LYS A 23 8.20 1.56 -14.75
C LYS A 23 7.90 1.16 -16.19
N ALA A 24 6.63 0.94 -16.53
CA ALA A 24 6.22 0.72 -17.92
C ALA A 24 6.07 2.03 -18.74
N GLY A 25 6.51 3.16 -18.18
CA GLY A 25 6.48 4.48 -18.81
C GLY A 25 5.14 5.20 -18.76
N LEU A 26 4.18 4.68 -17.98
CA LEU A 26 2.85 5.28 -17.86
C LEU A 26 2.84 6.45 -16.89
N LYS A 27 1.99 7.43 -17.15
CA LYS A 27 1.70 8.54 -16.23
C LYS A 27 0.75 8.07 -15.14
N VAL A 28 1.27 7.93 -13.93
CA VAL A 28 0.55 7.46 -12.74
C VAL A 28 0.31 8.61 -11.78
N ARG A 29 -0.91 8.73 -11.29
CA ARG A 29 -1.27 9.66 -10.22
C ARG A 29 -1.87 8.88 -9.06
N VAL A 30 -1.36 9.11 -7.84
CA VAL A 30 -1.92 8.55 -6.61
C VAL A 30 -2.65 9.65 -5.85
N VAL A 31 -3.87 9.38 -5.44
CA VAL A 31 -4.73 10.29 -4.68
C VAL A 31 -5.20 9.64 -3.39
N THR A 32 -5.28 10.44 -2.33
CA THR A 32 -5.74 10.04 -0.99
C THR A 32 -7.04 10.74 -0.60
N ASP A 33 -7.53 11.67 -1.44
CA ASP A 33 -8.82 12.30 -1.28
C ASP A 33 -9.87 11.47 -2.02
N LEU A 34 -10.79 10.86 -1.29
CA LEU A 34 -11.85 10.01 -1.86
C LEU A 34 -12.89 10.81 -2.66
N ASN A 35 -12.97 12.14 -2.42
CA ASN A 35 -13.84 13.03 -3.17
C ASN A 35 -13.17 13.56 -4.45
N TYR A 36 -11.94 13.12 -4.74
CA TYR A 36 -11.24 13.53 -5.95
C TYR A 36 -12.04 13.14 -7.20
N GLU A 37 -12.30 14.12 -8.07
CA GLU A 37 -13.01 13.90 -9.32
C GLU A 37 -12.03 13.43 -10.42
N LEU A 38 -12.45 12.42 -11.20
CA LEU A 38 -11.59 11.80 -12.21
C LEU A 38 -11.19 12.81 -13.31
N GLU A 39 -12.04 13.78 -13.59
CA GLU A 39 -11.82 14.88 -14.53
C GLU A 39 -10.60 15.74 -14.15
N ASN A 40 -10.28 15.81 -12.86
CA ASN A 40 -9.15 16.60 -12.35
C ASN A 40 -7.82 15.87 -12.49
N ALA A 41 -7.81 14.62 -12.97
CA ALA A 41 -6.58 13.84 -13.08
C ALA A 41 -5.60 14.40 -14.12
N GLY A 42 -6.06 15.27 -15.03
CA GLY A 42 -5.28 15.80 -16.14
C GLY A 42 -5.26 14.85 -17.34
N ASP A 43 -5.09 15.42 -18.51
CA ASP A 43 -5.20 14.70 -19.79
C ASP A 43 -4.12 13.64 -20.01
N ASP A 44 -2.98 13.79 -19.35
CA ASP A 44 -1.82 12.89 -19.47
C ASP A 44 -1.85 11.71 -18.47
N THR A 45 -2.72 11.73 -17.48
CA THR A 45 -2.86 10.64 -16.51
C THR A 45 -3.47 9.40 -17.17
N GLN A 46 -2.71 8.31 -17.20
CA GLN A 46 -3.14 7.03 -17.78
C GLN A 46 -3.59 6.03 -16.70
N VAL A 47 -2.96 6.10 -15.52
CA VAL A 47 -3.30 5.27 -14.35
C VAL A 47 -3.60 6.18 -13.17
N LEU A 48 -4.83 6.10 -12.67
CA LEU A 48 -5.23 6.80 -11.45
C LEU A 48 -5.37 5.80 -10.32
N VAL A 49 -4.70 6.06 -9.20
CA VAL A 49 -4.68 5.18 -8.03
C VAL A 49 -5.35 5.89 -6.87
N PHE A 50 -6.41 5.30 -6.32
CA PHE A 50 -7.00 5.73 -5.05
C PHE A 50 -6.46 4.90 -3.90
N ASP A 51 -5.98 5.58 -2.86
CA ASP A 51 -5.72 5.00 -1.56
C ASP A 51 -6.97 5.17 -0.70
N THR A 52 -7.63 4.08 -0.37
CA THR A 52 -8.88 4.10 0.40
C THR A 52 -8.65 4.06 1.90
N GLU A 53 -7.43 3.70 2.36
CA GLU A 53 -7.13 3.46 3.77
C GLU A 53 -8.19 2.56 4.45
N SER A 54 -8.69 1.56 3.72
CA SER A 54 -9.82 0.71 4.13
C SER A 54 -9.39 -0.56 4.87
N ARG A 55 -8.09 -0.87 4.93
CA ARG A 55 -7.58 -2.12 5.51
C ARG A 55 -8.04 -2.34 6.95
N HIS A 56 -8.01 -1.29 7.78
CA HIS A 56 -8.31 -1.35 9.22
C HIS A 56 -9.73 -0.88 9.56
N MET A 57 -10.60 -0.74 8.57
CA MET A 57 -11.99 -0.35 8.77
C MET A 57 -12.89 -1.56 9.01
N ASP A 58 -14.13 -1.32 9.44
CA ASP A 58 -15.13 -2.38 9.37
C ASP A 58 -15.47 -2.73 7.92
N ALA A 59 -15.87 -4.00 7.70
CA ALA A 59 -16.09 -4.54 6.37
C ALA A 59 -17.13 -3.77 5.54
N LYS A 60 -18.16 -3.21 6.19
CA LYS A 60 -19.22 -2.44 5.53
C LYS A 60 -18.70 -1.07 5.07
N GLU A 61 -17.89 -0.41 5.88
CA GLU A 61 -17.30 0.88 5.51
C GLU A 61 -16.28 0.70 4.37
N ALA A 62 -15.43 -0.33 4.45
CA ALA A 62 -14.50 -0.70 3.40
C ALA A 62 -15.23 -0.99 2.07
N TYR A 63 -16.32 -1.79 2.12
CA TYR A 63 -17.19 -2.02 0.97
C TYR A 63 -17.69 -0.72 0.36
N ASN A 64 -18.27 0.17 1.17
CA ASN A 64 -18.87 1.42 0.68
C ASN A 64 -17.84 2.32 -0.01
N ARG A 65 -16.63 2.46 0.55
CA ARG A 65 -15.55 3.26 -0.05
C ARG A 65 -15.12 2.71 -1.41
N VAL A 66 -14.87 1.41 -1.46
CA VAL A 66 -14.44 0.76 -2.70
C VAL A 66 -15.55 0.80 -3.74
N TYR A 67 -16.81 0.53 -3.36
CA TYR A 67 -17.97 0.61 -4.25
C TYR A 67 -18.12 2.00 -4.89
N GLN A 68 -18.06 3.06 -4.09
CA GLN A 68 -18.22 4.44 -4.61
C GLN A 68 -17.16 4.79 -5.65
N ILE A 69 -15.89 4.44 -5.39
CA ILE A 69 -14.78 4.73 -6.31
C ILE A 69 -14.89 3.86 -7.58
N ALA A 70 -15.20 2.58 -7.43
CA ALA A 70 -15.36 1.67 -8.55
C ALA A 70 -16.55 2.09 -9.44
N ARG A 71 -17.68 2.45 -8.83
CA ARG A 71 -18.87 2.97 -9.55
C ARG A 71 -18.57 4.27 -10.29
N LYS A 72 -17.85 5.21 -9.65
CA LYS A 72 -17.38 6.45 -10.29
C LYS A 72 -16.51 6.11 -11.52
N GLY A 73 -15.56 5.17 -11.39
CA GLY A 73 -14.72 4.73 -12.51
C GLY A 73 -15.51 4.09 -13.65
N ALA A 74 -16.47 3.21 -13.34
CA ALA A 74 -17.35 2.58 -14.33
C ALA A 74 -18.20 3.61 -15.08
N MET A 75 -18.80 4.57 -14.36
CA MET A 75 -19.60 5.65 -14.96
C MET A 75 -18.76 6.59 -15.81
N TYR A 76 -17.52 6.84 -15.45
CA TYR A 76 -16.56 7.64 -16.24
C TYR A 76 -16.10 6.91 -17.50
N GLY A 77 -16.34 5.60 -17.60
CA GLY A 77 -15.94 4.77 -18.74
C GLY A 77 -14.48 4.33 -18.70
N VAL A 78 -13.87 4.23 -17.49
CA VAL A 78 -12.53 3.67 -17.35
C VAL A 78 -12.54 2.22 -17.80
N LYS A 79 -11.62 1.87 -18.70
CA LYS A 79 -11.59 0.55 -19.32
C LYS A 79 -11.22 -0.57 -18.38
N TYR A 80 -10.28 -0.32 -17.45
CA TYR A 80 -9.79 -1.32 -16.52
C TYR A 80 -9.90 -0.84 -15.08
N ILE A 81 -10.48 -1.67 -14.20
CA ILE A 81 -10.55 -1.42 -12.77
C ILE A 81 -9.73 -2.51 -12.05
N PHE A 82 -8.72 -2.09 -11.29
CA PHE A 82 -7.84 -2.97 -10.57
C PHE A 82 -7.99 -2.76 -9.04
N LYS A 83 -8.54 -3.77 -8.35
CA LYS A 83 -8.53 -3.80 -6.89
C LYS A 83 -7.19 -4.32 -6.39
N LYS A 84 -6.40 -3.44 -5.79
CA LYS A 84 -5.15 -3.81 -5.14
C LYS A 84 -5.42 -4.34 -3.74
N THR A 85 -4.93 -5.53 -3.45
CA THR A 85 -5.06 -6.20 -2.15
C THR A 85 -3.69 -6.38 -1.49
N ASP A 86 -3.70 -6.56 -0.17
CA ASP A 86 -2.48 -6.98 0.54
C ASP A 86 -2.02 -8.36 0.07
N SER A 87 -0.72 -8.49 -0.17
CA SER A 87 -0.13 -9.76 -0.60
C SER A 87 0.01 -10.81 0.53
N GLY A 88 -0.27 -10.41 1.79
CA GLY A 88 -0.47 -11.30 2.93
C GLY A 88 -1.94 -11.58 3.24
N LEU A 89 -2.87 -11.07 2.42
CA LEU A 89 -4.33 -11.24 2.53
C LEU A 89 -4.96 -10.62 3.79
N ARG A 90 -4.33 -9.59 4.38
CA ARG A 90 -4.90 -8.84 5.51
C ARG A 90 -6.04 -7.93 5.06
N GLY A 91 -6.89 -7.55 6.00
CA GLY A 91 -7.92 -6.52 5.83
C GLY A 91 -9.24 -7.07 5.27
N ASN A 92 -9.95 -6.22 4.56
CA ASN A 92 -11.34 -6.42 4.16
C ASN A 92 -11.51 -7.09 2.78
N LEU A 93 -10.72 -8.17 2.54
CA LEU A 93 -10.60 -8.80 1.22
C LEU A 93 -11.95 -9.14 0.58
N GLY A 94 -12.81 -9.87 1.29
CA GLY A 94 -14.08 -10.34 0.74
C GLY A 94 -15.04 -9.21 0.43
N SER A 95 -15.19 -8.23 1.34
CA SER A 95 -16.11 -7.11 1.15
C SER A 95 -15.66 -6.16 0.03
N GLU A 96 -14.35 -5.93 -0.12
CA GLU A 96 -13.82 -5.07 -1.15
C GLU A 96 -13.89 -5.68 -2.56
N LEU A 97 -13.69 -7.00 -2.68
CA LEU A 97 -13.90 -7.72 -3.94
C LEU A 97 -15.37 -7.73 -4.35
N GLN A 98 -16.28 -7.95 -3.38
CA GLN A 98 -17.73 -7.86 -3.58
C GLN A 98 -18.11 -6.46 -4.07
N ALA A 99 -17.55 -5.41 -3.47
CA ALA A 99 -17.83 -4.03 -3.84
C ALA A 99 -17.49 -3.72 -5.31
N ILE A 100 -16.40 -4.28 -5.85
CA ILE A 100 -16.05 -4.11 -7.26
C ILE A 100 -17.07 -4.80 -8.17
N LEU A 101 -17.45 -6.06 -7.85
CA LEU A 101 -18.46 -6.80 -8.62
C LEU A 101 -19.77 -6.01 -8.69
N ASP A 102 -20.27 -5.56 -7.54
CA ASP A 102 -21.55 -4.87 -7.44
C ASP A 102 -21.53 -3.49 -8.12
N ALA A 103 -20.38 -2.79 -8.06
CA ALA A 103 -20.22 -1.47 -8.67
C ALA A 103 -20.12 -1.51 -10.19
N THR A 104 -19.56 -2.57 -10.76
CA THR A 104 -19.27 -2.70 -12.20
C THR A 104 -20.29 -3.57 -12.94
N GLU A 105 -21.12 -4.33 -12.20
CA GLU A 105 -22.09 -5.28 -12.75
C GLU A 105 -21.45 -6.36 -13.65
N GLU A 106 -20.13 -6.59 -13.47
CA GLU A 106 -19.40 -7.64 -14.19
C GLU A 106 -19.72 -9.03 -13.62
N ALA A 107 -19.76 -10.03 -14.48
CA ALA A 107 -20.14 -11.38 -14.06
C ALA A 107 -19.03 -12.11 -13.29
N VAL A 108 -17.76 -11.73 -13.51
CA VAL A 108 -16.62 -12.41 -12.95
C VAL A 108 -15.55 -11.42 -12.48
N MET A 109 -15.02 -11.66 -11.27
CA MET A 109 -13.91 -10.94 -10.68
C MET A 109 -12.68 -11.86 -10.60
N PRO A 110 -11.73 -11.76 -11.53
CA PRO A 110 -10.49 -12.51 -11.44
C PRO A 110 -9.64 -12.00 -10.28
N PHE A 111 -9.18 -12.92 -9.43
CA PHE A 111 -8.32 -12.62 -8.29
C PHE A 111 -7.00 -13.39 -8.37
N PHE A 112 -5.90 -12.67 -8.37
CA PHE A 112 -4.53 -13.16 -8.45
C PHE A 112 -3.75 -12.75 -7.19
N PRO A 113 -3.84 -13.51 -6.10
CA PRO A 113 -3.23 -13.13 -4.82
C PRO A 113 -1.70 -13.30 -4.81
N SER A 114 -1.14 -14.05 -5.74
CA SER A 114 0.27 -14.45 -5.73
C SER A 114 1.24 -13.30 -6.07
N PHE A 115 2.44 -13.38 -5.46
CA PHE A 115 3.61 -12.56 -5.77
C PHE A 115 4.85 -13.45 -5.70
N PRO A 116 5.11 -14.25 -6.73
CA PRO A 116 6.16 -15.27 -6.69
C PRO A 116 7.56 -14.73 -6.39
N LYS A 117 7.93 -13.56 -6.94
CA LYS A 117 9.21 -12.88 -6.62
C LYS A 117 9.42 -12.62 -5.14
N MET A 118 8.33 -12.47 -4.39
CA MET A 118 8.34 -12.31 -2.93
C MET A 118 8.02 -13.61 -2.21
N LYS A 119 8.14 -14.77 -2.89
CA LYS A 119 7.83 -16.10 -2.37
C LYS A 119 6.41 -16.21 -1.77
N ARG A 120 5.46 -15.47 -2.35
CA ARG A 120 4.03 -15.52 -2.00
C ARG A 120 3.31 -16.20 -3.15
N ILE A 121 2.87 -17.44 -2.92
CA ILE A 121 2.30 -18.28 -3.96
C ILE A 121 0.92 -18.79 -3.55
N THR A 122 0.11 -19.15 -4.55
CA THR A 122 -1.18 -19.80 -4.34
C THR A 122 -1.19 -21.13 -5.04
N LYS A 123 -1.51 -22.17 -4.29
CA LYS A 123 -1.59 -23.55 -4.77
C LYS A 123 -2.81 -24.23 -4.15
N GLU A 124 -3.66 -24.86 -4.97
CA GLU A 124 -4.92 -25.50 -4.55
C GLU A 124 -5.83 -24.53 -3.76
N GLY A 125 -5.83 -23.24 -4.12
CA GLY A 125 -6.57 -22.20 -3.42
C GLY A 125 -6.00 -21.80 -2.06
N ILE A 126 -4.88 -22.37 -1.65
CA ILE A 126 -4.19 -22.07 -0.38
C ILE A 126 -3.06 -21.09 -0.65
N HIS A 127 -2.99 -20.03 0.16
CA HIS A 127 -1.92 -19.04 0.07
C HIS A 127 -0.75 -19.37 0.99
N TYR A 128 0.47 -19.27 0.45
CA TYR A 128 1.72 -19.56 1.14
C TYR A 128 2.65 -18.35 1.11
N ILE A 129 3.36 -18.14 2.22
CA ILE A 129 4.41 -17.13 2.41
C ILE A 129 5.69 -17.86 2.78
N ASP A 130 6.76 -17.69 1.98
CA ASP A 130 8.04 -18.39 2.20
C ASP A 130 7.89 -19.91 2.42
N GLY A 131 6.92 -20.54 1.75
CA GLY A 131 6.66 -21.98 1.81
C GLY A 131 5.78 -22.46 2.96
N ILE A 132 5.35 -21.57 3.87
CA ILE A 132 4.41 -21.89 4.95
C ILE A 132 3.02 -21.28 4.66
N LYS A 133 1.97 -21.86 5.20
CA LYS A 133 0.61 -21.31 5.03
C LYS A 133 0.52 -19.92 5.64
N VAL A 134 -0.22 -19.01 4.99
CA VAL A 134 -0.30 -17.61 5.43
C VAL A 134 -0.75 -17.45 6.89
N GLN A 135 -1.66 -18.29 7.37
CA GLN A 135 -2.11 -18.30 8.76
C GLN A 135 -1.02 -18.64 9.77
N ASP A 136 0.01 -19.38 9.36
CA ASP A 136 1.13 -19.80 10.19
C ASP A 136 2.36 -18.88 10.03
N SER A 137 2.25 -17.88 9.16
CA SER A 137 3.29 -16.89 8.86
C SER A 137 3.21 -15.66 9.78
N VAL A 138 4.08 -14.70 9.56
CA VAL A 138 4.05 -13.40 10.24
C VAL A 138 2.70 -12.67 10.05
N PHE A 139 1.97 -12.96 8.98
CA PHE A 139 0.65 -12.38 8.73
C PHE A 139 -0.45 -13.02 9.60
N GLY A 140 -0.30 -14.29 9.98
CA GLY A 140 -1.19 -14.93 10.95
C GLY A 140 -1.01 -14.44 12.38
N ALA A 141 0.17 -13.85 12.66
CA ALA A 141 0.53 -13.25 13.93
C ALA A 141 0.45 -11.71 13.91
N ASP A 142 -0.07 -11.10 12.83
CA ASP A 142 -0.25 -9.64 12.73
C ASP A 142 -1.11 -9.14 13.91
N PRO A 143 -0.67 -8.12 14.66
CA PRO A 143 -1.37 -7.68 15.86
C PRO A 143 -2.70 -6.97 15.59
N PHE A 144 -2.89 -6.44 14.40
CA PHE A 144 -4.08 -5.66 14.01
C PHE A 144 -5.02 -6.46 13.12
N GLU A 145 -4.47 -7.11 12.09
CA GLU A 145 -5.23 -7.83 11.05
C GLU A 145 -4.70 -9.27 10.87
N PRO A 146 -4.81 -10.13 11.90
CA PRO A 146 -4.27 -11.48 11.82
C PRO A 146 -5.05 -12.33 10.82
N VAL A 147 -4.35 -12.89 9.83
CA VAL A 147 -4.92 -13.78 8.83
C VAL A 147 -5.03 -15.20 9.40
N LYS A 148 -6.21 -15.60 9.80
CA LYS A 148 -6.46 -16.86 10.53
C LYS A 148 -6.75 -18.08 9.65
N LEU A 149 -6.94 -17.88 8.36
CA LEU A 149 -7.24 -18.91 7.38
C LEU A 149 -6.22 -18.81 6.24
N SER A 150 -5.98 -19.93 5.54
CA SER A 150 -5.06 -19.96 4.39
C SER A 150 -5.76 -20.36 3.09
N TYR A 151 -6.96 -20.96 3.16
CA TYR A 151 -7.77 -21.24 2.01
C TYR A 151 -8.54 -19.99 1.60
N ILE A 152 -8.20 -19.45 0.44
CA ILE A 152 -8.66 -18.12 0.01
C ILE A 152 -10.17 -18.01 -0.12
N PRO A 153 -10.89 -19.02 -0.67
CA PRO A 153 -12.35 -18.98 -0.68
C PRO A 153 -12.98 -18.80 0.70
N ASP A 154 -12.42 -19.42 1.74
CA ASP A 154 -12.92 -19.26 3.11
C ASP A 154 -12.64 -17.84 3.63
N ILE A 155 -11.46 -17.27 3.34
CA ILE A 155 -11.13 -15.88 3.71
C ILE A 155 -12.13 -14.90 3.07
N ILE A 156 -12.42 -15.08 1.78
CA ILE A 156 -13.38 -14.23 1.05
C ILE A 156 -14.79 -14.40 1.63
N GLY A 157 -15.18 -15.66 1.91
CA GLY A 157 -16.50 -16.02 2.44
C GLY A 157 -16.81 -15.43 3.82
N LEU A 158 -15.79 -15.00 4.60
CA LEU A 158 -16.01 -14.29 5.87
C LEU A 158 -16.76 -12.96 5.68
N GLN A 159 -16.65 -12.33 4.51
CA GLN A 159 -17.11 -10.95 4.29
C GLN A 159 -17.92 -10.79 2.98
N SER A 160 -17.97 -11.80 2.12
CA SER A 160 -18.65 -11.77 0.82
C SER A 160 -19.67 -12.91 0.70
N LYS A 161 -20.75 -12.65 -0.03
CA LYS A 161 -21.76 -13.66 -0.42
C LYS A 161 -21.61 -14.10 -1.87
N ALA A 162 -20.63 -13.56 -2.61
CA ALA A 162 -20.37 -13.98 -3.98
C ALA A 162 -19.92 -15.45 -4.02
N ASP A 163 -20.26 -16.14 -5.08
CA ASP A 163 -19.69 -17.44 -5.36
C ASP A 163 -18.18 -17.32 -5.53
N VAL A 164 -17.42 -18.21 -4.90
CA VAL A 164 -15.95 -18.21 -4.99
C VAL A 164 -15.49 -19.54 -5.58
N LYS A 165 -14.78 -19.47 -6.69
CA LYS A 165 -14.19 -20.63 -7.37
C LYS A 165 -12.67 -20.48 -7.44
N THR A 166 -11.94 -21.57 -7.22
CA THR A 166 -10.49 -21.64 -7.48
C THR A 166 -10.23 -22.33 -8.81
N ILE A 167 -9.35 -21.76 -9.62
CA ILE A 167 -8.81 -22.38 -10.84
C ILE A 167 -7.38 -22.83 -10.53
N LYS A 168 -7.20 -24.13 -10.34
CA LYS A 168 -5.91 -24.74 -10.03
C LYS A 168 -4.96 -24.68 -11.22
N LEU A 169 -3.64 -24.86 -11.00
CA LEU A 169 -2.65 -24.83 -12.09
C LEU A 169 -2.94 -25.82 -13.21
N SER A 170 -3.50 -27.00 -12.87
CA SER A 170 -3.91 -28.03 -13.84
C SER A 170 -5.20 -27.72 -14.57
N GLU A 171 -5.97 -26.72 -14.14
CA GLU A 171 -7.29 -26.39 -14.66
C GLU A 171 -7.25 -25.21 -15.61
N LYS A 172 -8.21 -25.19 -16.54
CA LYS A 172 -8.40 -24.07 -17.48
C LYS A 172 -9.63 -23.26 -17.06
N PHE A 173 -9.54 -21.97 -17.17
CA PHE A 173 -10.69 -21.08 -17.09
C PHE A 173 -11.51 -21.23 -18.37
N THR A 174 -12.81 -21.50 -18.25
CA THR A 174 -13.70 -21.76 -19.38
C THR A 174 -14.41 -20.51 -19.90
N GLY A 175 -14.54 -19.49 -19.06
CA GLY A 175 -15.26 -18.25 -19.35
C GLY A 175 -16.71 -18.22 -18.86
N ASP A 176 -17.22 -19.37 -18.38
CA ASP A 176 -18.58 -19.51 -17.86
C ASP A 176 -18.68 -19.28 -16.34
N GLU A 177 -17.52 -19.15 -15.69
CA GLU A 177 -17.44 -18.91 -14.25
C GLU A 177 -18.05 -17.54 -13.90
N LYS A 178 -18.67 -17.48 -12.72
CA LYS A 178 -19.27 -16.25 -12.14
C LYS A 178 -18.73 -16.00 -10.75
N GLY A 179 -18.94 -14.79 -10.25
CA GLY A 179 -18.47 -14.40 -8.94
C GLY A 179 -16.97 -14.13 -8.87
N ILE A 180 -16.33 -14.47 -7.77
CA ILE A 180 -14.91 -14.27 -7.55
C ILE A 180 -14.15 -15.53 -7.95
N VAL A 181 -13.20 -15.41 -8.87
CA VAL A 181 -12.41 -16.54 -9.38
C VAL A 181 -10.95 -16.36 -8.96
N VAL A 182 -10.52 -17.20 -8.03
CA VAL A 182 -9.15 -17.24 -7.50
C VAL A 182 -8.28 -18.07 -8.45
N PHE A 183 -7.18 -17.51 -8.90
CA PHE A 183 -6.23 -18.20 -9.76
C PHE A 183 -5.00 -18.63 -8.99
N ASP A 184 -4.69 -19.92 -9.03
CA ASP A 184 -3.41 -20.44 -8.57
C ASP A 184 -2.27 -19.92 -9.45
N ALA A 185 -1.16 -19.54 -8.82
CA ALA A 185 0.08 -19.22 -9.50
C ALA A 185 1.25 -19.43 -8.55
N MET A 186 2.29 -20.11 -9.04
CA MET A 186 3.53 -20.37 -8.31
C MET A 186 4.72 -19.61 -8.90
N THR A 187 4.60 -19.17 -10.14
CA THR A 187 5.62 -18.40 -10.86
C THR A 187 5.03 -17.14 -11.51
N ASP A 188 5.89 -16.23 -11.94
CA ASP A 188 5.45 -15.04 -12.68
C ASP A 188 4.91 -15.43 -14.07
N GLU A 189 5.39 -16.55 -14.63
CA GLU A 189 4.92 -17.13 -15.90
C GLU A 189 3.48 -17.62 -15.74
N ASP A 190 3.14 -18.28 -14.61
CA ASP A 190 1.77 -18.70 -14.31
C ASP A 190 0.82 -17.50 -14.27
N LEU A 191 1.21 -16.42 -13.54
CA LEU A 191 0.44 -15.18 -13.47
C LEU A 191 0.21 -14.59 -14.87
N SER A 192 1.29 -14.46 -15.64
CA SER A 192 1.24 -13.86 -16.97
C SER A 192 0.39 -14.67 -17.96
N ALA A 193 0.52 -16.01 -17.96
CA ALA A 193 -0.25 -16.89 -18.81
C ALA A 193 -1.76 -16.82 -18.49
N ARG A 194 -2.11 -16.83 -17.19
CA ARG A 194 -3.49 -16.73 -16.73
C ARG A 194 -4.12 -15.38 -17.09
N ALA A 195 -3.44 -14.28 -16.75
CA ALA A 195 -3.92 -12.93 -17.06
C ALA A 195 -4.06 -12.72 -18.59
N SER A 196 -3.10 -13.22 -19.40
CA SER A 196 -3.16 -13.15 -20.86
C SER A 196 -4.33 -13.95 -21.43
N THR A 197 -4.66 -15.09 -20.84
CA THR A 197 -5.83 -15.88 -21.24
C THR A 197 -7.12 -15.11 -21.01
N LEU A 198 -7.30 -14.55 -19.81
CA LEU A 198 -8.48 -13.73 -19.48
C LEU A 198 -8.57 -12.47 -20.35
N PHE A 199 -7.43 -11.83 -20.64
CA PHE A 199 -7.40 -10.67 -21.54
C PHE A 199 -7.90 -11.02 -22.94
N LYS A 200 -7.43 -12.13 -23.53
CA LYS A 200 -7.89 -12.63 -24.84
C LYS A 200 -9.37 -12.98 -24.86
N MET A 201 -9.92 -13.42 -23.74
CA MET A 201 -11.34 -13.72 -23.57
C MET A 201 -12.21 -12.50 -23.25
N GLY A 202 -11.61 -11.31 -23.09
CA GLY A 202 -12.34 -10.08 -22.67
C GLY A 202 -12.85 -10.13 -21.24
N LYS A 203 -12.21 -10.92 -20.37
CA LYS A 203 -12.62 -11.13 -18.98
C LYS A 203 -11.66 -10.50 -17.95
N LEU A 204 -10.93 -9.42 -18.37
CA LEU A 204 -9.96 -8.73 -17.53
C LEU A 204 -10.26 -7.23 -17.38
N ASN A 205 -11.51 -6.80 -17.64
CA ASN A 205 -11.93 -5.41 -17.46
C ASN A 205 -11.89 -5.01 -15.98
N ILE A 206 -12.29 -5.91 -15.12
CA ILE A 206 -12.04 -5.82 -13.68
C ILE A 206 -11.06 -6.92 -13.29
N MET A 207 -10.21 -6.63 -12.32
CA MET A 207 -9.23 -7.59 -11.81
C MET A 207 -8.83 -7.26 -10.38
N SER A 208 -8.34 -8.25 -9.66
CA SER A 208 -7.77 -8.03 -8.35
C SER A 208 -6.48 -8.81 -8.14
N GLY A 209 -5.61 -8.26 -7.32
CA GLY A 209 -4.34 -8.87 -6.93
C GLY A 209 -3.45 -7.88 -6.20
N CYS A 210 -2.24 -8.33 -5.92
CA CYS A 210 -1.21 -7.53 -5.28
C CYS A 210 -0.22 -6.94 -6.31
N ALA A 211 0.91 -6.42 -5.84
CA ALA A 211 1.97 -5.89 -6.70
C ALA A 211 2.53 -6.93 -7.69
N GLY A 212 2.38 -8.24 -7.40
CA GLY A 212 2.71 -9.32 -8.34
C GLY A 212 1.92 -9.20 -9.63
N LEU A 213 0.59 -9.09 -9.55
CA LEU A 213 -0.27 -8.85 -10.71
C LEU A 213 0.04 -7.49 -11.35
N ALA A 214 0.19 -6.41 -10.55
CA ALA A 214 0.48 -5.08 -11.06
C ALA A 214 1.75 -5.04 -11.92
N SER A 215 2.75 -5.87 -11.61
CA SER A 215 4.02 -5.90 -12.34
C SER A 215 3.92 -6.47 -13.77
N ILE A 216 2.90 -7.27 -14.05
CA ILE A 216 2.73 -7.92 -15.37
C ILE A 216 1.60 -7.31 -16.21
N ILE A 217 0.64 -6.64 -15.56
CA ILE A 217 -0.56 -6.12 -16.24
C ILE A 217 -0.24 -5.14 -17.36
N PRO A 218 0.73 -4.20 -17.25
CA PRO A 218 1.05 -3.29 -18.33
C PRO A 218 1.36 -4.02 -19.65
N ASP A 219 2.11 -5.13 -19.59
CA ASP A 219 2.43 -5.93 -20.76
C ASP A 219 1.22 -6.73 -21.25
N VAL A 220 0.46 -7.35 -20.35
CA VAL A 220 -0.71 -8.18 -20.68
C VAL A 220 -1.78 -7.38 -21.42
N ILE A 221 -2.12 -6.18 -20.95
CA ILE A 221 -3.15 -5.34 -21.57
C ILE A 221 -2.59 -4.39 -22.64
N SER A 222 -1.29 -4.52 -22.95
CA SER A 222 -0.57 -3.70 -23.93
C SER A 222 -0.64 -2.20 -23.64
N LEU A 223 -0.63 -1.84 -22.35
CA LEU A 223 -0.63 -0.46 -21.90
C LEU A 223 0.81 -0.03 -21.63
N LYS A 224 1.40 0.70 -22.58
CA LYS A 224 2.79 1.19 -22.51
C LYS A 224 2.84 2.69 -22.70
N GLY A 225 3.76 3.32 -21.99
CA GLY A 225 4.07 4.73 -22.10
C GLY A 225 5.48 4.97 -22.63
N LYS A 226 5.91 6.22 -22.61
CA LYS A 226 7.29 6.59 -22.91
C LYS A 226 8.11 6.49 -21.64
N ILE A 227 9.11 5.61 -21.64
CA ILE A 227 10.09 5.55 -20.54
C ILE A 227 10.99 6.77 -20.71
N ASN A 228 10.97 7.67 -19.74
CA ASN A 228 11.95 8.73 -19.67
C ASN A 228 13.15 8.21 -18.86
N ASP A 229 14.17 7.75 -19.54
CA ASP A 229 15.40 7.22 -18.92
C ASP A 229 16.27 8.31 -18.25
N SER A 230 15.89 9.58 -18.36
CA SER A 230 16.66 10.72 -17.85
C SER A 230 15.91 11.46 -16.75
N PHE A 231 15.51 10.76 -15.68
CA PHE A 231 15.13 11.46 -14.45
C PHE A 231 16.38 11.59 -13.58
N SER A 232 17.14 12.65 -13.78
CA SER A 232 18.18 13.06 -12.84
C SER A 232 17.55 14.06 -11.86
N ILE A 233 17.60 13.73 -10.58
CA ILE A 233 17.31 14.69 -9.53
C ILE A 233 18.64 15.31 -9.16
N GLU A 234 18.86 16.54 -9.60
CA GLU A 234 19.90 17.35 -9.02
C GLU A 234 19.41 17.83 -7.66
N THR A 235 20.01 17.31 -6.60
CA THR A 235 19.68 17.71 -5.23
C THR A 235 20.96 17.89 -4.44
N ASP A 236 21.02 18.97 -3.69
CA ASP A 236 22.14 19.27 -2.79
C ASP A 236 22.03 18.48 -1.48
N GLY A 237 20.94 17.74 -1.26
CA GLY A 237 20.73 16.99 -0.04
C GLY A 237 19.56 16.02 -0.09
N MET A 238 19.40 15.25 0.99
CA MET A 238 18.32 14.30 1.18
C MET A 238 17.81 14.33 2.61
N LEU A 239 16.50 14.52 2.78
CA LEU A 239 15.83 14.35 4.05
C LEU A 239 15.10 12.99 4.07
N VAL A 240 15.48 12.13 4.99
CA VAL A 240 14.83 10.84 5.26
C VAL A 240 14.00 10.97 6.53
N VAL A 241 12.71 10.62 6.48
CA VAL A 241 11.85 10.51 7.66
C VAL A 241 11.49 9.04 7.85
N CYS A 242 11.97 8.44 8.94
CA CYS A 242 11.80 7.02 9.23
C CYS A 242 10.87 6.78 10.41
N GLY A 243 9.74 6.08 10.16
CA GLY A 243 8.83 5.57 11.19
C GLY A 243 8.83 4.04 11.29
N SER A 244 9.67 3.36 10.51
CA SER A 244 9.66 1.89 10.41
C SER A 244 10.50 1.23 11.50
N VAL A 245 9.90 0.29 12.24
CA VAL A 245 10.59 -0.58 13.22
C VAL A 245 11.19 -1.84 12.59
N ASN A 246 11.04 -2.04 11.27
CA ASN A 246 11.54 -3.20 10.55
C ASN A 246 13.08 -3.29 10.66
N ALA A 247 13.59 -4.48 10.95
CA ALA A 247 15.04 -4.71 11.13
C ALA A 247 15.87 -4.30 9.89
N VAL A 248 15.34 -4.53 8.69
CA VAL A 248 16.01 -4.11 7.43
C VAL A 248 16.10 -2.60 7.35
N THR A 249 15.01 -1.88 7.68
CA THR A 249 15.01 -0.41 7.68
C THR A 249 15.98 0.16 8.71
N LYS A 250 16.03 -0.42 9.92
CA LYS A 250 17.01 -0.03 10.95
C LYS A 250 18.44 -0.23 10.46
N ALA A 251 18.73 -1.34 9.79
CA ALA A 251 20.05 -1.59 9.19
C ALA A 251 20.37 -0.56 8.07
N GLN A 252 19.40 -0.19 7.25
CA GLN A 252 19.56 0.85 6.23
C GLN A 252 19.85 2.23 6.85
N ILE A 253 19.16 2.61 7.93
CA ILE A 253 19.42 3.85 8.67
C ILE A 253 20.84 3.85 9.23
N LYS A 254 21.26 2.76 9.88
CA LYS A 254 22.62 2.63 10.40
C LYS A 254 23.69 2.71 9.30
N TYR A 255 23.41 2.10 8.14
CA TYR A 255 24.30 2.22 6.99
C TYR A 255 24.39 3.68 6.50
N ALA A 256 23.27 4.39 6.42
CA ALA A 256 23.26 5.80 6.00
C ALA A 256 24.03 6.70 6.97
N GLU A 257 23.89 6.51 8.30
CA GLU A 257 24.69 7.24 9.30
C GLU A 257 26.20 7.04 9.07
N ASN A 258 26.63 5.79 8.81
CA ASN A 258 28.03 5.46 8.53
C ASN A 258 28.54 6.04 7.19
N ASN A 259 27.63 6.52 6.33
CA ASN A 259 27.91 7.09 5.02
C ASN A 259 27.54 8.58 4.92
N GLY A 260 27.63 9.32 6.02
CA GLY A 260 27.58 10.78 6.04
C GLY A 260 26.22 11.40 6.35
N PHE A 261 25.19 10.61 6.64
CA PHE A 261 23.93 11.16 7.11
C PHE A 261 24.00 11.53 8.59
N THR A 262 23.46 12.68 8.95
CA THR A 262 23.19 13.03 10.34
C THR A 262 21.83 12.51 10.75
N LYS A 263 21.74 11.77 11.85
CA LYS A 263 20.48 11.28 12.39
C LYS A 263 20.03 12.08 13.59
N GLN A 264 18.77 12.48 13.60
CA GLN A 264 18.05 13.04 14.73
C GLN A 264 16.94 12.08 15.17
N GLY A 265 17.09 11.51 16.37
CA GLY A 265 16.02 10.75 17.02
C GLY A 265 14.97 11.68 17.62
N LEU A 266 13.70 11.24 17.63
CA LEU A 266 12.61 11.94 18.29
C LEU A 266 12.43 11.40 19.72
N THR A 267 12.19 12.28 20.67
CA THR A 267 11.81 11.93 22.05
C THR A 267 10.44 11.26 22.10
N PRO A 268 10.12 10.49 23.14
CA PRO A 268 8.79 9.91 23.33
C PRO A 268 7.65 10.93 23.24
N ARG A 269 7.82 12.11 23.85
CA ARG A 269 6.83 13.20 23.81
C ARG A 269 6.62 13.74 22.39
N GLU A 270 7.69 13.91 21.62
CA GLU A 270 7.64 14.36 20.23
C GLU A 270 6.94 13.36 19.32
N LYS A 271 7.02 12.06 19.63
CA LYS A 271 6.38 10.99 18.86
C LYS A 271 4.90 10.83 19.15
N THR A 272 4.48 10.98 20.39
CA THR A 272 3.18 10.54 20.88
C THR A 272 2.21 11.66 21.22
N ASN A 273 2.68 12.90 21.48
CA ASN A 273 1.81 14.01 21.80
C ASN A 273 1.43 14.79 20.53
N ARG A 274 0.14 14.79 20.20
CA ARG A 274 -0.41 15.45 19.00
C ARG A 274 -0.12 16.94 18.94
N ASP A 275 -0.24 17.60 20.08
CA ASP A 275 -0.19 19.04 20.15
C ASP A 275 1.21 19.57 20.45
N PHE A 276 2.18 18.66 20.71
CA PHE A 276 3.55 19.05 21.09
C PHE A 276 4.15 20.06 20.12
N TRP A 277 4.08 19.82 18.84
CA TRP A 277 4.68 20.66 17.80
C TRP A 277 4.06 22.04 17.65
N SER A 278 2.91 22.27 18.31
CA SER A 278 2.25 23.59 18.41
C SER A 278 2.59 24.32 19.70
N THR A 279 3.32 23.69 20.61
CA THR A 279 3.79 24.29 21.86
C THR A 279 5.08 25.06 21.66
N GLU A 280 5.45 25.91 22.62
CA GLU A 280 6.74 26.62 22.62
C GLU A 280 7.93 25.65 22.59
N ASP A 281 7.86 24.54 23.34
CA ASP A 281 8.88 23.49 23.35
C ASP A 281 8.98 22.81 21.97
N GLY A 282 7.84 22.54 21.35
CA GLY A 282 7.79 21.96 20.03
C GLY A 282 8.38 22.86 18.96
N LEU A 283 8.13 24.17 19.02
CA LEU A 283 8.74 25.13 18.13
C LEU A 283 10.27 25.20 18.33
N LYS A 284 10.76 25.20 19.57
CA LYS A 284 12.19 25.12 19.86
C LYS A 284 12.83 23.83 19.34
N SER A 285 12.12 22.69 19.48
CA SER A 285 12.60 21.41 18.93
C SER A 285 12.66 21.43 17.40
N TYR A 286 11.66 22.05 16.77
CA TYR A 286 11.65 22.26 15.33
C TYR A 286 12.84 23.09 14.85
N ASP A 287 13.09 24.25 15.48
CA ASP A 287 14.21 25.14 15.12
C ASP A 287 15.55 24.41 15.25
N LYS A 288 15.69 23.56 16.28
CA LYS A 288 16.88 22.73 16.49
C LYS A 288 17.08 21.70 15.37
N ILE A 289 16.01 21.02 14.96
CA ILE A 289 16.05 20.05 13.86
C ILE A 289 16.37 20.76 12.54
N GLU A 290 15.75 21.90 12.28
CA GLU A 290 16.02 22.70 11.10
C GLU A 290 17.48 23.18 11.05
N ALA A 291 18.01 23.67 12.15
CA ALA A 291 19.40 24.11 12.25
C ALA A 291 20.36 22.94 11.97
N ALA A 292 20.08 21.74 12.50
CA ALA A 292 20.91 20.56 12.25
C ALA A 292 20.85 20.12 10.77
N TYR A 293 19.67 20.16 10.14
CA TYR A 293 19.52 19.89 8.71
C TYR A 293 20.30 20.89 7.84
N ARG A 294 20.30 22.18 8.20
CA ARG A 294 21.06 23.20 7.48
C ARG A 294 22.58 23.02 7.58
N GLN A 295 23.06 22.34 8.64
CA GLN A 295 24.48 22.02 8.80
C GLN A 295 24.89 20.81 7.96
N ASN A 296 24.00 19.83 7.82
CA ASN A 296 24.21 18.66 6.97
C ASN A 296 22.88 18.28 6.29
N ASN A 297 22.80 18.58 5.00
CA ASN A 297 21.62 18.33 4.18
C ASN A 297 21.39 16.85 3.82
N LEU A 298 22.30 15.94 4.20
CA LEU A 298 22.05 14.50 4.28
C LEU A 298 21.56 14.18 5.68
N PHE A 299 20.25 14.13 5.88
CA PHE A 299 19.65 14.15 7.20
C PHE A 299 18.55 13.10 7.38
N ILE A 300 18.50 12.48 8.56
CA ILE A 300 17.51 11.48 8.93
C ILE A 300 16.77 11.93 10.18
N ILE A 301 15.46 11.93 10.13
CA ILE A 301 14.60 12.01 11.31
C ILE A 301 14.09 10.59 11.58
N ASP A 302 14.45 10.01 12.73
CA ASP A 302 14.11 8.65 13.10
C ASP A 302 13.19 8.63 14.33
N SER A 303 12.01 7.99 14.19
CA SER A 303 11.07 7.83 15.30
C SER A 303 11.31 6.55 16.11
N ASN A 304 12.29 5.71 15.77
CA ASN A 304 12.62 4.55 16.57
C ASN A 304 13.24 4.98 17.91
N ASP A 305 12.97 4.20 18.95
CA ASP A 305 13.74 4.29 20.18
C ASP A 305 15.20 3.85 19.92
N PRO A 306 16.17 4.31 20.73
CA PRO A 306 17.52 3.81 20.69
C PRO A 306 17.58 2.28 20.79
N GLU A 307 18.63 1.66 20.25
CA GLU A 307 18.83 0.21 20.35
C GLU A 307 18.72 -0.23 21.82
N ASP A 308 17.94 -1.29 22.08
CA ASP A 308 17.67 -1.87 23.40
C ASP A 308 16.91 -0.96 24.40
N SER A 309 16.31 0.11 23.95
CA SER A 309 15.50 1.02 24.75
C SER A 309 13.99 0.79 24.55
N SER A 310 13.21 1.05 25.60
CA SER A 310 11.76 1.04 25.59
C SER A 310 11.18 2.40 26.05
N GLU A 311 11.92 3.47 25.85
CA GLU A 311 11.58 4.81 26.33
C GLU A 311 10.18 5.26 25.95
N THR A 312 9.79 5.06 24.70
CA THR A 312 8.44 5.43 24.23
C THR A 312 7.35 4.65 24.98
N LYS A 313 7.55 3.34 25.16
CA LYS A 313 6.61 2.47 25.88
C LYS A 313 6.50 2.84 27.37
N GLU A 314 7.62 3.18 27.99
CA GLU A 314 7.67 3.60 29.38
C GLU A 314 6.99 4.96 29.58
N TYR A 315 7.27 5.91 28.69
CA TYR A 315 6.62 7.21 28.66
C TYR A 315 5.10 7.10 28.52
N MET A 316 4.60 6.29 27.58
CA MET A 316 3.17 6.07 27.40
C MET A 316 2.49 5.48 28.65
N LYS A 317 3.17 4.55 29.34
CA LYS A 317 2.69 4.00 30.59
C LYS A 317 2.63 5.08 31.70
N SER A 318 3.64 5.93 31.80
CA SER A 318 3.70 6.99 32.81
C SER A 318 2.60 8.04 32.63
N GLU A 319 2.27 8.38 31.38
CA GLU A 319 1.22 9.32 31.02
C GLU A 319 -0.19 8.69 30.99
N ARG A 320 -0.33 7.40 31.34
CA ARG A 320 -1.58 6.63 31.27
C ARG A 320 -2.26 6.66 29.90
N MET A 321 -1.47 6.80 28.83
CA MET A 321 -1.97 6.80 27.47
C MET A 321 -2.43 5.39 27.07
N ASN A 322 -3.63 5.28 26.50
CA ASN A 322 -4.12 4.02 25.94
C ASN A 322 -3.47 3.75 24.57
N LEU A 323 -3.11 2.49 24.30
CA LEU A 323 -2.55 2.06 23.03
C LEU A 323 -3.48 2.37 21.83
N SER A 324 -4.81 2.37 22.05
CA SER A 324 -5.81 2.75 21.04
C SER A 324 -5.74 4.22 20.61
N GLU A 325 -5.24 5.11 21.45
CA GLU A 325 -5.07 6.54 21.12
C GLU A 325 -3.79 6.80 20.34
N THR A 326 -2.85 5.86 20.37
CA THR A 326 -1.58 5.94 19.63
C THR A 326 -1.62 5.29 18.24
N GLU A 327 -2.71 4.58 17.90
CA GLU A 327 -2.92 4.02 16.56
C GLU A 327 -2.97 5.08 15.46
N ASP A 328 -3.16 6.35 15.81
CA ASP A 328 -3.13 7.44 14.88
C ASP A 328 -1.71 8.01 14.68
N THR A 329 -0.77 7.15 14.24
CA THR A 329 0.55 7.59 13.72
C THR A 329 0.45 8.57 12.54
N ARG A 330 -0.75 8.90 12.06
CA ARG A 330 -1.04 10.07 11.23
C ARG A 330 -0.55 11.36 11.88
N ILE A 331 -0.32 11.36 13.19
CA ILE A 331 0.08 12.52 13.98
C ILE A 331 1.47 13.01 13.60
N THR A 332 2.43 12.12 13.52
CA THR A 332 3.81 12.50 13.16
C THR A 332 3.89 13.06 11.73
N CYS A 333 3.03 12.58 10.83
CA CYS A 333 2.99 13.04 9.45
C CYS A 333 2.14 14.29 9.21
N GLY A 334 1.08 14.53 10.00
CA GLY A 334 0.20 15.70 9.85
C GLY A 334 0.92 17.00 10.22
N THR A 335 1.72 16.97 11.27
CA THR A 335 2.49 18.13 11.76
C THR A 335 3.64 18.45 10.83
N TYR A 336 4.33 17.45 10.27
CA TYR A 336 5.32 17.64 9.22
C TYR A 336 4.73 18.22 7.92
N LYS A 337 3.45 18.00 7.65
CA LYS A 337 2.77 18.56 6.48
C LYS A 337 2.68 20.09 6.55
N LYS A 338 2.53 20.65 7.74
CA LYS A 338 2.58 22.12 7.97
C LYS A 338 4.01 22.64 7.84
N THR A 339 4.95 21.91 8.43
CA THR A 339 6.39 22.18 8.44
C THR A 339 6.99 22.13 7.03
N LEU A 340 6.63 21.11 6.23
CA LEU A 340 7.08 20.96 4.84
C LEU A 340 6.41 21.95 3.87
N LYS A 341 5.24 22.52 4.21
CA LYS A 341 4.62 23.61 3.44
C LYS A 341 5.41 24.92 3.56
N ASP A 342 6.02 25.15 4.70
CA ASP A 342 6.87 26.33 4.93
C ASP A 342 8.29 26.15 4.37
N TRP A 343 8.70 24.92 4.08
CA TRP A 343 9.90 24.55 3.33
C TRP A 343 9.68 24.70 1.81
N ARG A 344 9.19 25.85 1.41
CA ARG A 344 9.13 26.26 0.01
C ARG A 344 10.52 26.60 -0.48
N TYR A 345 11.42 25.68 -0.64
CA TYR A 345 12.52 25.87 -1.58
C TYR A 345 13.36 24.58 -1.77
N GLN A 346 13.36 24.11 -3.02
CA GLN A 346 14.49 23.48 -3.72
C GLN A 346 14.85 22.01 -3.47
N SER A 347 14.06 21.16 -2.87
CA SER A 347 14.36 19.72 -3.01
C SER A 347 13.11 18.93 -3.38
N SER A 348 13.12 18.41 -4.59
CA SER A 348 12.02 17.66 -5.22
C SER A 348 11.90 16.21 -4.80
N CYS A 349 12.50 15.78 -3.69
CA CYS A 349 12.47 14.39 -3.25
C CYS A 349 12.19 14.24 -1.76
N CYS A 350 10.91 14.25 -1.39
CA CYS A 350 10.46 13.66 -0.13
C CYS A 350 9.92 12.26 -0.40
N TYR A 351 10.68 11.20 -0.12
CA TYR A 351 10.16 9.85 -0.04
C TYR A 351 9.48 9.67 1.32
N ARG A 352 8.13 9.64 1.29
CA ARG A 352 7.31 9.40 2.47
C ARG A 352 7.06 7.91 2.60
N TRP A 353 7.78 7.24 3.51
CA TRP A 353 7.44 5.90 3.94
C TRP A 353 6.46 5.98 5.11
N ARG A 354 5.21 5.57 4.88
CA ARG A 354 4.29 5.24 5.96
C ARG A 354 4.44 3.76 6.25
N TYR A 355 4.93 3.44 7.43
CA TYR A 355 4.66 2.15 8.04
C TYR A 355 3.98 2.42 9.36
N SER A 356 2.75 1.91 9.49
CA SER A 356 2.08 1.72 10.76
C SER A 356 2.93 0.74 11.56
N CYS A 357 3.70 1.24 12.48
CA CYS A 357 4.59 0.45 13.29
C CYS A 357 4.28 0.67 14.74
N TRP A 358 3.50 -0.23 15.25
CA TRP A 358 3.69 -0.63 16.64
C TRP A 358 3.09 -1.98 16.92
N SER A 359 3.91 -2.98 17.13
CA SER A 359 3.56 -4.20 17.82
C SER A 359 4.17 -4.12 19.22
N PRO A 360 3.38 -4.04 20.29
CA PRO A 360 3.89 -4.35 21.60
C PRO A 360 3.91 -5.86 21.78
N LYS A 361 5.05 -6.43 22.07
CA LYS A 361 5.14 -7.63 22.87
C LYS A 361 5.58 -7.24 24.26
#